data_a2c3afcfc729af24cb49d894c943921d
#
_entry.id   a2c3afcfc729af24cb49d894c943921d
#
_cell.length_a   1.000
_cell.length_b   1.000
_cell.length_c   1.000
_cell.angle_alpha   90.00
_cell.angle_beta   90.00
_cell.angle_gamma   90.00
#
_symmetry.space_group_name_H-M   'P 1'
#
loop_
_entity.id
_entity.type
_entity.pdbx_description
1 polymer ?
#
loop_
_entity_poly.entity_id
_entity_poly.type
_entity_poly.pdbx_seq_one_letter_code
_entity_poly.pdbx_strand_id
1 'polypeptide(L)' 'MEIAKLVGANLKEARKNKGLTQKEVAAVMLMTQQQYSRFENGVYELNYGQIRKLCDLLDTTPNELYGMGD' A
#
# COMPACT_ATOMS: atom_id res chain seq x y z
N MET A 1 11.44 -1.06 14.39
CA MET A 1 10.32 -1.44 13.48
C MET A 1 10.81 -1.39 12.05
N GLU A 2 10.52 -2.41 11.29
CA GLU A 2 10.85 -2.41 9.88
C GLU A 2 9.95 -1.44 9.12
N ILE A 3 10.55 -0.66 8.24
CA ILE A 3 9.82 0.33 7.45
C ILE A 3 8.81 -0.37 6.53
N ALA A 4 9.16 -1.51 5.95
CA ALA A 4 8.23 -2.25 5.10
C ALA A 4 6.94 -2.65 5.84
N LYS A 5 7.04 -3.02 7.10
CA LYS A 5 5.86 -3.36 7.92
C LYS A 5 5.02 -2.14 8.24
N LEU A 6 5.68 -1.03 8.53
CA LEU A 6 4.98 0.24 8.79
C LEU A 6 4.24 0.70 7.53
N VAL A 7 4.92 0.71 6.40
CA VAL A 7 4.32 1.10 5.12
C VAL A 7 3.17 0.15 4.77
N GLY A 8 3.37 -1.16 4.96
CA GLY A 8 2.33 -2.14 4.69
C GLY A 8 1.08 -1.94 5.54
N ALA A 9 1.25 -1.66 6.83
CA ALA A 9 0.13 -1.40 7.73
C ALA A 9 -0.63 -0.13 7.33
N ASN A 10 0.10 0.93 6.99
CA ASN A 10 -0.51 2.19 6.56
C ASN A 10 -1.19 2.05 5.20
N LEU A 11 -0.62 1.23 4.32
CA LEU A 11 -1.21 0.91 3.03
C LEU A 11 -2.56 0.20 3.21
N LYS A 12 -2.61 -0.77 4.11
CA LYS A 12 -3.85 -1.49 4.44
C LYS A 12 -4.92 -0.54 4.96
N GLU A 13 -4.53 0.36 5.84
CA GLU A 13 -5.46 1.35 6.41
C GLU A 13 -6.01 2.27 5.31
N ALA A 14 -5.15 2.78 4.44
CA ALA A 14 -5.56 3.63 3.32
C ALA A 14 -6.52 2.89 2.40
N ARG A 15 -6.23 1.61 2.10
CA ARG A 15 -7.10 0.78 1.29
C ARG A 15 -8.49 0.62 1.91
N LYS A 16 -8.53 0.31 3.20
CA LYS A 16 -9.81 0.16 3.92
C LYS A 16 -10.58 1.46 3.96
N ASN A 17 -9.91 2.57 4.17
CA ASN A 17 -10.55 3.88 4.18
C ASN A 17 -11.16 4.22 2.82
N LYS A 18 -10.58 3.72 1.75
CA LYS A 18 -11.10 3.90 0.39
C LYS A 18 -12.20 2.90 0.05
N GLY A 19 -12.43 1.90 0.91
CA GLY A 19 -13.47 0.90 0.71
C GLY A 19 -13.13 -0.16 -0.33
N LEU A 20 -11.84 -0.38 -0.57
CA LEU A 20 -11.38 -1.35 -1.57
C LEU A 20 -10.90 -2.64 -0.93
N THR A 21 -11.09 -3.75 -1.65
CA THR A 21 -10.54 -5.04 -1.23
C THR A 21 -9.10 -5.18 -1.75
N GLN A 22 -8.36 -6.12 -1.16
CA GLN A 22 -7.02 -6.45 -1.66
C GLN A 22 -7.07 -6.90 -3.12
N LYS A 23 -8.09 -7.66 -3.48
CA LYS A 23 -8.25 -8.16 -4.84
C LYS A 23 -8.44 -7.02 -5.84
N GLU A 24 -9.24 -6.02 -5.46
CA GLU A 24 -9.47 -4.86 -6.32
C GLU A 24 -8.18 -4.06 -6.54
N VAL A 25 -7.44 -3.80 -5.47
CA VAL A 25 -6.18 -3.06 -5.57
C VAL A 25 -5.14 -3.86 -6.37
N ALA A 26 -5.05 -5.16 -6.12
CA ALA A 26 -4.13 -6.03 -6.86
C ALA A 26 -4.42 -5.98 -8.36
N ALA A 27 -5.68 -5.99 -8.75
CA ALA A 27 -6.06 -5.92 -10.17
C ALA A 27 -5.56 -4.63 -10.82
N VAL A 28 -5.72 -3.50 -10.14
CA VAL A 28 -5.24 -2.20 -10.64
C VAL A 28 -3.71 -2.19 -10.74
N MET A 29 -3.04 -2.83 -9.79
CA MET A 29 -1.58 -2.91 -9.76
C MET A 29 -1.01 -3.98 -10.69
N LEU A 30 -1.86 -4.71 -11.41
CA LEU A 30 -1.49 -5.77 -12.33
C LEU A 30 -0.70 -6.89 -11.64
N MET A 31 -1.16 -7.26 -10.46
CA MET A 31 -0.56 -8.34 -9.69
C MET A 31 -1.64 -9.23 -9.10
N THR A 32 -1.25 -10.40 -8.58
CA THR A 32 -2.19 -11.28 -7.90
C THR A 32 -2.51 -10.71 -6.52
N GLN A 33 -3.66 -11.10 -5.98
CA GLN A 33 -4.01 -10.72 -4.61
C GLN A 33 -2.94 -11.16 -3.62
N GLN A 34 -2.38 -12.36 -3.82
CA GLN A 34 -1.35 -12.91 -2.95
C GLN A 34 -0.09 -12.07 -2.97
N GLN A 35 0.34 -11.60 -4.15
CA GLN A 35 1.48 -10.69 -4.27
C GLN A 35 1.21 -9.38 -3.56
N TYR A 36 0.03 -8.80 -3.78
CA TYR A 36 -0.33 -7.53 -3.14
C TYR A 36 -0.38 -7.67 -1.62
N SER A 37 -0.96 -8.78 -1.13
CA SER A 37 -1.04 -9.05 0.31
C SER A 37 0.33 -9.02 0.99
N ARG A 38 1.37 -9.45 0.30
CA ARG A 38 2.73 -9.44 0.84
C ARG A 38 3.25 -8.04 1.07
N PHE A 39 2.82 -7.07 0.27
CA PHE A 39 3.16 -5.66 0.51
C PHE A 39 2.48 -5.14 1.78
N GLU A 40 1.21 -5.45 1.98
CA GLU A 40 0.50 -5.03 3.20
C GLU A 40 1.07 -5.69 4.45
N ASN A 41 1.58 -6.89 4.33
CA ASN A 41 2.18 -7.63 5.45
C ASN A 41 3.67 -7.30 5.68
N GLY A 42 4.24 -6.43 4.87
CA GLY A 42 5.63 -6.00 5.05
C GLY A 42 6.65 -7.02 4.60
N VAL A 43 6.25 -8.01 3.80
CA VAL A 43 7.17 -9.03 3.27
C VAL A 43 7.99 -8.48 2.12
N TYR A 44 7.38 -7.62 1.28
CA TYR A 44 8.04 -6.97 0.17
C TYR A 44 8.00 -5.47 0.32
N GLU A 45 9.03 -4.79 -0.19
CA GLU A 45 9.07 -3.33 -0.26
C GLU A 45 8.52 -2.85 -1.59
N LEU A 46 7.78 -1.75 -1.54
CA LEU A 46 7.26 -1.11 -2.75
C LEU A 46 8.36 -0.33 -3.45
N ASN A 47 8.38 -0.36 -4.77
CA ASN A 47 9.23 0.54 -5.54
C ASN A 47 8.54 1.91 -5.69
N TYR A 48 9.27 2.90 -6.21
CA TYR A 48 8.77 4.26 -6.32
C TYR A 48 7.52 4.37 -7.20
N GLY A 49 7.49 3.65 -8.31
CA GLY A 49 6.33 3.65 -9.20
C GLY A 49 5.09 3.06 -8.54
N GLN A 50 5.27 2.01 -7.76
CA GLN A 50 4.18 1.38 -7.01
C GLN A 50 3.64 2.32 -5.93
N ILE A 51 4.54 2.99 -5.19
CA ILE A 51 4.15 3.96 -4.16
C ILE A 51 3.30 5.05 -4.79
N ARG A 52 3.76 5.61 -5.90
CA ARG A 52 3.05 6.69 -6.59
C ARG A 52 1.67 6.25 -7.04
N LYS A 53 1.58 5.08 -7.67
CA LYS A 53 0.31 4.57 -8.17
C LYS A 53 -0.67 4.27 -7.04
N LEU A 54 -0.18 3.68 -5.95
CA LEU A 54 -1.02 3.40 -4.78
C LEU A 54 -1.49 4.67 -4.08
N CYS A 55 -0.63 5.68 -3.98
CA CYS A 55 -1.04 6.96 -3.40
C CYS A 55 -2.17 7.60 -4.20
N ASP A 56 -2.07 7.57 -5.52
CA ASP A 56 -3.14 8.10 -6.39
C ASP A 56 -4.43 7.30 -6.24
N LEU A 57 -4.32 5.98 -6.25
CA LEU A 57 -5.48 5.10 -6.16
C LEU A 57 -6.19 5.21 -4.81
N LEU A 58 -5.41 5.26 -3.73
CA LEU A 58 -5.94 5.18 -2.36
C LEU A 58 -6.11 6.55 -1.69
N ASP A 59 -5.86 7.62 -2.42
CA ASP A 59 -6.02 8.98 -1.89
C ASP A 59 -5.16 9.20 -0.64
N THR A 60 -3.93 8.74 -0.69
CA THR A 60 -2.96 8.89 0.39
C THR A 60 -1.70 9.56 -0.15
N THR A 61 -0.74 9.80 0.73
CA THR A 61 0.54 10.42 0.36
C THR A 61 1.70 9.54 0.81
N PRO A 62 2.88 9.70 0.20
CA PRO A 62 4.07 8.98 0.68
C PRO A 62 4.35 9.26 2.16
N ASN A 63 4.16 10.50 2.61
CA ASN A 63 4.35 10.84 4.03
C ASN A 63 3.45 10.03 4.93
N GLU A 64 2.18 9.87 4.55
CA GLU A 64 1.24 9.07 5.32
C GLU A 64 1.64 7.59 5.33
N LEU A 65 2.09 7.07 4.19
CA LEU A 65 2.54 5.67 4.12
C LEU A 65 3.77 5.43 5.00
N TYR A 66 4.71 6.38 5.02
CA TYR A 66 5.92 6.26 5.84
C TYR A 66 5.69 6.62 7.31
N GLY A 67 4.48 7.06 7.67
CA GLY A 67 4.18 7.45 9.03
C GLY A 67 4.87 8.76 9.44
N MET A 68 5.24 9.57 8.47
CA MET A 68 5.85 10.88 8.69
C MET A 68 4.74 11.93 8.61
N GLY A 69 4.51 12.69 9.59
CA GLY A 69 3.47 13.71 9.56
C GLY A 69 3.72 14.77 8.48
N ASP A 70 2.72 15.57 8.22
CA ASP A 70 2.81 16.68 7.28
C ASP A 70 3.64 17.84 7.83
#